data_9872d66127a69836416d70648977b36b
#
_entry.id   9872d66127a69836416d70648977b36b
#
_cell.length_a   1.000
_cell.length_b   1.000
_cell.length_c   1.000
_cell.angle_alpha   90.00
_cell.angle_beta   90.00
_cell.angle_gamma   90.00
#
_symmetry.space_group_name_H-M   'P 1'
#
loop_
_entity.id
_entity.type
_entity.pdbx_description
1 polymer ?
#
loop_
_entity_poly.entity_id
_entity_poly.type
_entity_poly.pdbx_seq_one_letter_code
_entity_poly.pdbx_strand_id
1 'polypeptide(L)'
;MRRNTATKGFKFKLYQKRANGRYAVSLVLRYNGQRLLISLPFSATEMQWDANKERFVDDETARNIIKEQKLTGEDKKKFLSELHPNREVNNMYLDKKTAELLSIVDDYERRRIPFTNMMIQERLFVVLKSSTVEKYLLSHIDKLKVSNRHGTASTFEDLHVCLKKFDKGFSKRLFPDIDYEYVSRFFENERNSGREVGGIGVNLRALRTLLNSAIKENVGSPETYPFSNQYGTRTGKDTFGLAKEVKTNTRKRYIPFEYLKAFYEFEFETVPHQRSKGFFFFSFFCGGINFTDMANIKLTDIKSGFDRQGKPIRYFTYTRSKTKEPIEIQINEDIQSQIDYLLNEEFGTPATGYLLPIITKEDTSPAELNDFKKNKRKKLNKYLKEMATIMGFPEGIQDLSTYFARHSFAMRLFSKTKSIDIVSTGLHHSNTEITKVHLESFGADEVAKAKKQATKLTYKYLQIHI
;
A
#
# COMPACT_ATOMS: atom_id res chain seq x y z
N MET A 1 -17.36 -7.40 58.12
CA MET A 1 -17.18 -8.04 56.80
C MET A 1 -16.54 -7.03 55.84
N ARG A 2 -15.24 -7.19 55.53
CA ARG A 2 -14.51 -6.34 54.56
C ARG A 2 -14.99 -6.76 53.16
N ARG A 3 -15.61 -5.84 52.42
CA ARG A 3 -15.87 -6.04 50.99
C ARG A 3 -14.51 -6.12 50.29
N ASN A 4 -14.12 -7.33 49.90
CA ASN A 4 -13.09 -7.56 48.93
C ASN A 4 -13.48 -6.83 47.66
N THR A 5 -12.82 -5.73 47.33
CA THR A 5 -12.81 -5.19 45.97
C THR A 5 -12.19 -6.25 45.10
N ALA A 6 -13.03 -6.99 44.37
CA ALA A 6 -12.58 -7.99 43.42
C ALA A 6 -11.61 -7.32 42.47
N THR A 7 -10.34 -7.68 42.55
CA THR A 7 -9.32 -7.29 41.57
C THR A 7 -9.83 -7.76 40.22
N LYS A 8 -10.01 -6.84 39.27
CA LYS A 8 -10.36 -7.17 37.88
C LYS A 8 -9.53 -8.38 37.42
N GLY A 9 -10.16 -9.50 37.10
CA GLY A 9 -9.47 -10.70 36.64
C GLY A 9 -8.80 -10.54 35.25
N PHE A 10 -8.69 -9.31 34.76
CA PHE A 10 -8.05 -9.00 33.50
C PHE A 10 -7.46 -7.59 33.50
N LYS A 11 -6.50 -7.37 32.59
CA LYS A 11 -5.98 -6.03 32.29
C LYS A 11 -5.40 -5.96 30.88
N PHE A 12 -5.37 -4.76 30.30
CA PHE A 12 -4.61 -4.47 29.11
C PHE A 12 -3.21 -3.95 29.46
N LYS A 13 -2.21 -4.34 28.69
CA LYS A 13 -0.86 -3.84 28.86
C LYS A 13 -0.01 -3.97 27.61
N LEU A 14 1.10 -3.23 27.59
CA LEU A 14 2.17 -3.44 26.63
C LEU A 14 2.95 -4.71 26.96
N TYR A 15 3.22 -5.53 25.95
CA TYR A 15 3.97 -6.78 26.10
C TYR A 15 4.84 -7.06 24.89
N GLN A 16 6.04 -7.58 25.09
CA GLN A 16 7.04 -7.89 24.05
C GLN A 16 7.39 -6.71 23.15
N LYS A 17 8.55 -6.10 23.40
CA LYS A 17 9.14 -5.09 22.53
C LYS A 17 9.55 -5.73 21.21
N ARG A 18 9.12 -5.14 20.11
CA ARG A 18 9.45 -5.57 18.74
C ARG A 18 10.71 -4.85 18.29
N ALA A 19 11.34 -5.35 17.20
CA ALA A 19 12.54 -4.75 16.63
C ALA A 19 12.37 -3.28 16.22
N ASN A 20 11.13 -2.85 15.91
CA ASN A 20 10.79 -1.46 15.57
C ASN A 20 10.54 -0.55 16.79
N GLY A 21 10.92 -0.99 17.99
CA GLY A 21 10.75 -0.22 19.22
C GLY A 21 9.34 -0.15 19.81
N ARG A 22 8.34 -0.74 19.14
CA ARG A 22 6.94 -0.77 19.58
C ARG A 22 6.65 -2.03 20.38
N TYR A 23 5.67 -1.96 21.28
CA TYR A 23 5.18 -3.07 22.07
C TYR A 23 3.83 -3.57 21.53
N ALA A 24 3.57 -4.87 21.62
CA ALA A 24 2.23 -5.41 21.38
C ALA A 24 1.29 -4.99 22.53
N VAL A 25 0.11 -4.50 22.21
CA VAL A 25 -0.96 -4.34 23.20
C VAL A 25 -1.58 -5.72 23.44
N SER A 26 -1.68 -6.15 24.70
CA SER A 26 -2.12 -7.50 25.07
C SER A 26 -3.15 -7.45 26.18
N LEU A 27 -4.17 -8.32 26.07
CA LEU A 27 -5.10 -8.62 27.14
C LEU A 27 -4.52 -9.75 28.01
N VAL A 28 -4.43 -9.52 29.29
CA VAL A 28 -3.99 -10.51 30.28
C VAL A 28 -5.19 -10.93 31.10
N LEU A 29 -5.60 -12.20 31.01
CA LEU A 29 -6.62 -12.80 31.86
C LEU A 29 -5.97 -13.49 33.07
N ARG A 30 -6.57 -13.33 34.23
CA ARG A 30 -6.11 -13.92 35.49
C ARG A 30 -7.32 -14.38 36.31
N TYR A 31 -7.78 -15.55 35.99
CA TYR A 31 -8.87 -16.22 36.77
C TYR A 31 -8.36 -17.56 37.28
N ASN A 32 -8.84 -17.94 38.46
CA ASN A 32 -8.56 -19.23 39.09
C ASN A 32 -7.05 -19.57 39.19
N GLY A 33 -6.22 -18.56 39.51
CA GLY A 33 -4.78 -18.74 39.65
C GLY A 33 -4.00 -18.95 38.36
N GLN A 34 -4.68 -19.02 37.21
CA GLN A 34 -4.06 -19.16 35.90
C GLN A 34 -3.89 -17.82 35.23
N ARG A 35 -2.88 -17.71 34.35
CA ARG A 35 -2.64 -16.54 33.53
C ARG A 35 -2.67 -16.91 32.05
N LEU A 36 -3.46 -16.17 31.27
CA LEU A 36 -3.47 -16.26 29.81
C LEU A 36 -3.15 -14.89 29.20
N LEU A 37 -2.27 -14.87 28.22
CA LEU A 37 -1.88 -13.66 27.48
C LEU A 37 -2.43 -13.76 26.06
N ILE A 38 -3.20 -12.75 25.66
CA ILE A 38 -3.81 -12.65 24.34
C ILE A 38 -3.29 -11.38 23.65
N SER A 39 -2.56 -11.51 22.57
CA SER A 39 -2.06 -10.37 21.80
C SER A 39 -3.20 -9.76 20.99
N LEU A 40 -3.37 -8.44 21.09
CA LEU A 40 -4.33 -7.69 20.30
C LEU A 40 -3.68 -7.17 18.99
N PRO A 41 -4.48 -6.78 17.98
CA PRO A 41 -3.97 -6.35 16.68
C PRO A 41 -3.31 -4.96 16.70
N PHE A 42 -2.97 -4.44 17.88
CA PHE A 42 -2.43 -3.10 18.08
C PHE A 42 -0.99 -3.16 18.58
N SER A 43 -0.26 -2.08 18.31
CA SER A 43 1.05 -1.84 18.92
C SER A 43 1.18 -0.37 19.32
N ALA A 44 1.88 -0.10 20.41
CA ALA A 44 2.14 1.24 20.89
C ALA A 44 3.58 1.38 21.37
N THR A 45 4.08 2.62 21.40
CA THR A 45 5.26 2.97 22.20
C THR A 45 4.83 3.20 23.65
N GLU A 46 5.78 3.26 24.58
CA GLU A 46 5.50 3.58 25.99
C GLU A 46 4.82 4.94 26.14
N MET A 47 5.22 5.92 25.35
CA MET A 47 4.63 7.26 25.36
C MET A 47 3.18 7.28 24.84
N GLN A 48 2.81 6.35 23.95
CA GLN A 48 1.46 6.25 23.38
C GLN A 48 0.47 5.50 24.28
N TRP A 49 0.92 4.97 25.43
CA TRP A 49 0.14 4.10 26.30
C TRP A 49 0.07 4.62 27.73
N ASP A 50 -1.12 4.82 28.24
CA ASP A 50 -1.36 5.10 29.65
C ASP A 50 -1.54 3.78 30.41
N ALA A 51 -0.51 3.41 31.17
CA ALA A 51 -0.50 2.16 31.93
C ALA A 51 -1.50 2.17 33.11
N ASN A 52 -1.86 3.33 33.65
CA ASN A 52 -2.81 3.47 34.74
C ASN A 52 -4.26 3.30 34.24
N LYS A 53 -4.57 3.93 33.11
CA LYS A 53 -5.87 3.80 32.45
C LYS A 53 -6.00 2.54 31.60
N GLU A 54 -4.89 1.82 31.37
CA GLU A 54 -4.81 0.62 30.50
C GLU A 54 -5.31 0.87 29.06
N ARG A 55 -4.94 2.04 28.49
CA ARG A 55 -5.40 2.48 27.16
C ARG A 55 -4.41 3.37 26.43
N PHE A 56 -4.67 3.65 25.16
CA PHE A 56 -3.90 4.64 24.42
C PHE A 56 -4.14 6.04 25.01
N VAL A 57 -3.06 6.86 25.04
CA VAL A 57 -3.14 8.26 25.45
C VAL A 57 -4.12 8.99 24.53
N ASP A 58 -5.29 9.33 25.07
CA ASP A 58 -6.33 10.12 24.43
C ASP A 58 -6.08 11.64 24.55
N ASP A 59 -6.94 12.45 23.95
CA ASP A 59 -6.77 13.90 23.94
C ASP A 59 -6.89 14.54 25.33
N GLU A 60 -7.66 13.94 26.23
CA GLU A 60 -7.78 14.40 27.61
C GLU A 60 -6.51 14.11 28.40
N THR A 61 -6.01 12.87 28.32
CA THR A 61 -4.78 12.45 28.94
C THR A 61 -3.58 13.23 28.39
N ALA A 62 -3.55 13.48 27.08
CA ALA A 62 -2.51 14.30 26.47
C ALA A 62 -2.51 15.72 26.99
N ARG A 63 -3.68 16.35 27.19
CA ARG A 63 -3.78 17.69 27.80
C ARG A 63 -3.24 17.71 29.24
N ASN A 64 -3.54 16.67 30.01
CA ASN A 64 -3.04 16.56 31.39
C ASN A 64 -1.52 16.40 31.42
N ILE A 65 -0.95 15.54 30.58
CA ILE A 65 0.51 15.36 30.47
C ILE A 65 1.20 16.67 30.07
N ILE A 66 0.66 17.39 29.08
CA ILE A 66 1.19 18.69 28.64
C ILE A 66 1.22 19.69 29.80
N LYS A 67 0.15 19.73 30.61
CA LYS A 67 0.03 20.62 31.76
C LYS A 67 1.01 20.24 32.89
N GLU A 68 1.09 18.97 33.24
CA GLU A 68 1.97 18.45 34.29
C GLU A 68 3.44 18.64 33.94
N GLN A 69 3.84 18.33 32.71
CA GLN A 69 5.22 18.46 32.22
C GLN A 69 5.54 19.86 31.72
N LYS A 70 4.58 20.80 31.75
CA LYS A 70 4.73 22.20 31.30
C LYS A 70 5.28 22.31 29.88
N LEU A 71 4.86 21.42 28.98
CA LEU A 71 5.33 21.41 27.59
C LEU A 71 4.79 22.62 26.83
N THR A 72 5.69 23.36 26.16
CA THR A 72 5.36 24.55 25.37
C THR A 72 6.05 24.50 24.00
N GLY A 73 5.61 25.36 23.08
CA GLY A 73 6.27 25.58 21.80
C GLY A 73 6.45 24.27 20.97
N GLU A 74 7.68 24.00 20.58
CA GLU A 74 8.04 22.85 19.74
C GLU A 74 7.90 21.50 20.47
N ASP A 75 8.22 21.45 21.78
CA ASP A 75 8.10 20.22 22.58
C ASP A 75 6.65 19.74 22.63
N LYS A 76 5.71 20.67 22.80
CA LYS A 76 4.26 20.36 22.75
C LYS A 76 3.86 19.84 21.36
N LYS A 77 4.33 20.46 20.28
CA LYS A 77 4.02 20.02 18.91
C LYS A 77 4.59 18.63 18.65
N LYS A 78 5.82 18.38 19.04
CA LYS A 78 6.48 17.08 18.93
C LYS A 78 5.70 16.01 19.68
N PHE A 79 5.39 16.22 20.96
CA PHE A 79 4.61 15.29 21.76
C PHE A 79 3.27 14.94 21.09
N LEU A 80 2.51 15.93 20.61
CA LEU A 80 1.24 15.70 19.94
C LEU A 80 1.38 14.92 18.62
N SER A 81 2.46 15.15 17.87
CA SER A 81 2.72 14.42 16.61
C SER A 81 3.12 12.96 16.83
N GLU A 82 3.64 12.63 18.02
CA GLU A 82 4.05 11.27 18.37
C GLU A 82 2.92 10.41 18.97
N LEU A 83 1.74 11.01 19.26
CA LEU A 83 0.57 10.26 19.72
C LEU A 83 0.12 9.24 18.69
N HIS A 84 -0.51 8.15 19.16
CA HIS A 84 -0.98 7.11 18.26
C HIS A 84 -2.12 7.64 17.37
N PRO A 85 -2.03 7.58 16.02
CA PRO A 85 -2.99 8.21 15.11
C PRO A 85 -4.41 7.66 15.25
N ASN A 86 -4.56 6.40 15.64
CA ASN A 86 -5.85 5.73 15.80
C ASN A 86 -6.21 5.50 17.28
N ARG A 87 -5.74 6.36 18.19
CA ARG A 87 -5.93 6.20 19.64
C ARG A 87 -7.40 6.07 20.05
N GLU A 88 -8.28 6.90 19.50
CA GLU A 88 -9.71 6.89 19.80
C GLU A 88 -10.37 5.56 19.39
N VAL A 89 -10.15 5.15 18.16
CA VAL A 89 -10.71 3.90 17.61
C VAL A 89 -10.20 2.68 18.38
N ASN A 90 -8.90 2.69 18.72
CA ASN A 90 -8.32 1.63 19.51
C ASN A 90 -8.88 1.59 20.93
N ASN A 91 -9.11 2.73 21.56
CA ASN A 91 -9.74 2.83 22.87
C ASN A 91 -11.20 2.34 22.83
N MET A 92 -11.97 2.72 21.82
CA MET A 92 -13.33 2.19 21.62
C MET A 92 -13.34 0.66 21.49
N TYR A 93 -12.37 0.10 20.80
CA TYR A 93 -12.21 -1.36 20.70
C TYR A 93 -11.90 -1.99 22.06
N LEU A 94 -11.00 -1.41 22.86
CA LEU A 94 -10.67 -1.88 24.20
C LEU A 94 -11.88 -1.80 25.13
N ASP A 95 -12.66 -0.72 25.05
CA ASP A 95 -13.89 -0.55 25.85
C ASP A 95 -14.95 -1.60 25.46
N LYS A 96 -15.14 -1.85 24.17
CA LYS A 96 -16.04 -2.89 23.66
C LYS A 96 -15.60 -4.27 24.17
N LYS A 97 -14.31 -4.59 24.09
CA LYS A 97 -13.77 -5.88 24.58
C LYS A 97 -13.89 -6.02 26.09
N THR A 98 -13.75 -4.92 26.82
CA THR A 98 -14.01 -4.87 28.25
C THR A 98 -15.45 -5.22 28.58
N ALA A 99 -16.42 -4.61 27.90
CA ALA A 99 -17.84 -4.88 28.10
C ALA A 99 -18.22 -6.33 27.76
N GLU A 100 -17.72 -6.84 26.61
CA GLU A 100 -17.92 -8.24 26.21
C GLU A 100 -17.36 -9.22 27.25
N LEU A 101 -16.15 -8.97 27.75
CA LEU A 101 -15.47 -9.82 28.73
C LEU A 101 -16.22 -9.84 30.06
N LEU A 102 -16.63 -8.66 30.56
CA LEU A 102 -17.43 -8.56 31.79
C LEU A 102 -18.76 -9.32 31.66
N SER A 103 -19.42 -9.18 30.52
CA SER A 103 -20.70 -9.93 30.26
C SER A 103 -20.48 -11.44 30.26
N ILE A 104 -19.35 -11.92 29.69
CA ILE A 104 -19.03 -13.35 29.67
C ILE A 104 -18.77 -13.88 31.08
N VAL A 105 -17.99 -13.14 31.87
CA VAL A 105 -17.67 -13.53 33.26
C VAL A 105 -18.92 -13.52 34.11
N ASP A 106 -19.75 -12.45 34.04
CA ASP A 106 -21.02 -12.35 34.76
C ASP A 106 -21.98 -13.50 34.43
N ASP A 107 -22.04 -13.88 33.15
CA ASP A 107 -22.88 -15.01 32.73
C ASP A 107 -22.42 -16.36 33.36
N TYR A 108 -21.11 -16.63 33.39
CA TYR A 108 -20.58 -17.81 34.05
C TYR A 108 -20.82 -17.78 35.57
N GLU A 109 -20.58 -16.63 36.21
CA GLU A 109 -20.80 -16.48 37.66
C GLU A 109 -22.28 -16.62 38.04
N ARG A 110 -23.19 -15.97 37.31
CA ARG A 110 -24.62 -16.05 37.51
C ARG A 110 -25.17 -17.48 37.36
N ARG A 111 -24.66 -18.22 36.37
CA ARG A 111 -25.02 -19.61 36.12
C ARG A 111 -24.29 -20.61 37.03
N ARG A 112 -23.36 -20.13 37.86
CA ARG A 112 -22.48 -20.94 38.69
C ARG A 112 -21.72 -22.02 37.91
N ILE A 113 -21.29 -21.67 36.68
CA ILE A 113 -20.52 -22.57 35.83
C ILE A 113 -19.03 -22.30 36.09
N PRO A 114 -18.23 -23.32 36.52
CA PRO A 114 -16.78 -23.19 36.61
C PRO A 114 -16.22 -22.86 35.25
N PHE A 115 -15.33 -21.84 35.18
CA PHE A 115 -14.73 -21.40 33.91
C PHE A 115 -13.22 -21.27 34.01
N THR A 116 -12.58 -21.42 32.89
CA THR A 116 -11.12 -21.20 32.70
C THR A 116 -10.86 -19.97 31.84
N ASN A 117 -9.63 -19.47 31.86
CA ASN A 117 -9.21 -18.38 30.96
C ASN A 117 -9.39 -18.77 29.48
N MET A 118 -9.21 -20.04 29.12
CA MET A 118 -9.45 -20.52 27.75
C MET A 118 -10.93 -20.43 27.38
N MET A 119 -11.84 -20.82 28.24
CA MET A 119 -13.29 -20.70 28.01
C MET A 119 -13.72 -19.25 27.83
N ILE A 120 -13.13 -18.31 28.61
CA ILE A 120 -13.36 -16.90 28.42
C ILE A 120 -12.80 -16.47 27.04
N GLN A 121 -11.57 -16.87 26.70
CA GLN A 121 -10.97 -16.56 25.41
C GLN A 121 -11.82 -17.09 24.25
N GLU A 122 -12.20 -18.34 24.30
CA GLU A 122 -13.05 -18.95 23.29
C GLU A 122 -14.35 -18.18 23.12
N ARG A 123 -15.04 -17.85 24.23
CA ARG A 123 -16.30 -17.13 24.17
C ARG A 123 -16.14 -15.66 23.76
N LEU A 124 -15.11 -14.98 24.22
CA LEU A 124 -14.80 -13.60 23.84
C LEU A 124 -14.49 -13.47 22.35
N PHE A 125 -13.97 -14.52 21.73
CA PHE A 125 -13.61 -14.60 20.33
C PHE A 125 -14.50 -15.53 19.49
N VAL A 126 -15.44 -16.28 20.13
CA VAL A 126 -16.44 -17.15 19.47
C VAL A 126 -17.46 -16.32 18.66
N VAL A 127 -17.76 -15.11 19.07
CA VAL A 127 -18.55 -14.19 18.23
C VAL A 127 -17.88 -13.97 16.88
N LEU A 128 -16.57 -14.13 16.84
CA LEU A 128 -15.79 -14.07 15.61
C LEU A 128 -15.73 -15.43 14.87
N LYS A 129 -15.72 -16.57 15.58
CA LYS A 129 -15.74 -17.92 14.95
C LYS A 129 -17.06 -18.23 14.24
N SER A 130 -18.18 -17.62 14.65
CA SER A 130 -19.48 -17.69 13.96
C SER A 130 -19.65 -16.58 12.91
N SER A 131 -18.66 -15.71 12.72
CA SER A 131 -18.70 -14.67 11.71
C SER A 131 -18.52 -15.27 10.33
N THR A 132 -19.40 -14.94 9.41
CA THR A 132 -19.20 -15.28 8.00
C THR A 132 -17.98 -14.54 7.44
N VAL A 133 -17.37 -15.12 6.41
CA VAL A 133 -16.23 -14.52 5.73
C VAL A 133 -16.58 -13.14 5.20
N GLU A 134 -17.78 -12.93 4.68
CA GLU A 134 -18.28 -11.64 4.23
C GLU A 134 -18.29 -10.60 5.35
N LYS A 135 -18.87 -10.95 6.51
CA LYS A 135 -18.94 -10.01 7.64
C LYS A 135 -17.55 -9.60 8.14
N TYR A 136 -16.62 -10.54 8.18
CA TYR A 136 -15.22 -10.27 8.53
C TYR A 136 -14.54 -9.39 7.49
N LEU A 137 -14.74 -9.69 6.19
CA LEU A 137 -14.21 -8.90 5.06
C LEU A 137 -14.68 -7.44 5.11
N LEU A 138 -15.97 -7.21 5.31
CA LEU A 138 -16.53 -5.85 5.44
C LEU A 138 -15.94 -5.11 6.63
N SER A 139 -15.84 -5.76 7.80
CA SER A 139 -15.16 -5.17 8.95
C SER A 139 -13.70 -4.86 8.70
N HIS A 140 -13.00 -5.70 7.92
CA HIS A 140 -11.61 -5.47 7.53
C HIS A 140 -11.47 -4.25 6.60
N ILE A 141 -12.40 -4.10 5.65
CA ILE A 141 -12.49 -2.92 4.76
C ILE A 141 -12.67 -1.65 5.59
N ASP A 142 -13.60 -1.65 6.55
CA ASP A 142 -13.87 -0.49 7.40
C ASP A 142 -12.65 -0.10 8.24
N LYS A 143 -11.96 -1.09 8.84
CA LYS A 143 -10.70 -0.86 9.57
C LYS A 143 -9.63 -0.21 8.67
N LEU A 144 -9.53 -0.61 7.41
CA LEU A 144 -8.60 -0.03 6.44
C LEU A 144 -8.97 1.41 6.08
N LYS A 145 -10.26 1.72 5.90
CA LYS A 145 -10.74 3.09 5.63
C LYS A 145 -10.45 4.02 6.79
N VAL A 146 -10.76 3.60 8.01
CA VAL A 146 -10.44 4.35 9.23
C VAL A 146 -8.93 4.61 9.37
N SER A 147 -8.09 3.68 8.92
CA SER A 147 -6.63 3.83 8.92
C SER A 147 -6.09 4.64 7.74
N ASN A 148 -6.94 5.32 6.96
CA ASN A 148 -6.61 6.05 5.74
C ASN A 148 -5.89 5.19 4.67
N ARG A 149 -6.11 3.86 4.69
CA ARG A 149 -5.54 2.90 3.71
C ARG A 149 -6.50 2.64 2.56
N HIS A 150 -7.08 3.70 1.99
CA HIS A 150 -8.15 3.65 0.98
C HIS A 150 -7.77 2.80 -0.26
N GLY A 151 -6.53 2.87 -0.73
CA GLY A 151 -6.08 2.05 -1.86
C GLY A 151 -6.10 0.54 -1.56
N THR A 152 -5.75 0.15 -0.33
CA THR A 152 -5.84 -1.24 0.12
C THR A 152 -7.31 -1.63 0.32
N ALA A 153 -8.12 -0.78 0.94
CA ALA A 153 -9.55 -0.99 1.13
C ALA A 153 -10.25 -1.27 -0.22
N SER A 154 -9.97 -0.47 -1.25
CA SER A 154 -10.53 -0.68 -2.61
C SER A 154 -10.19 -2.06 -3.19
N THR A 155 -9.01 -2.62 -2.90
CA THR A 155 -8.67 -3.98 -3.34
C THR A 155 -9.54 -5.04 -2.67
N PHE A 156 -9.87 -4.86 -1.40
CA PHE A 156 -10.77 -5.78 -0.69
C PHE A 156 -12.24 -5.56 -1.08
N GLU A 157 -12.64 -4.35 -1.45
CA GLU A 157 -13.95 -4.08 -2.04
C GLU A 157 -14.10 -4.80 -3.39
N ASP A 158 -13.08 -4.73 -4.25
CA ASP A 158 -13.06 -5.46 -5.53
C ASP A 158 -13.12 -6.97 -5.30
N LEU A 159 -12.40 -7.50 -4.31
CA LEU A 159 -12.48 -8.91 -3.90
C LEU A 159 -13.90 -9.28 -3.46
N HIS A 160 -14.55 -8.45 -2.62
CA HIS A 160 -15.91 -8.67 -2.16
C HIS A 160 -16.90 -8.79 -3.32
N VAL A 161 -16.83 -7.86 -4.26
CA VAL A 161 -17.69 -7.88 -5.47
C VAL A 161 -17.47 -9.15 -6.28
N CYS A 162 -16.22 -9.57 -6.47
CA CYS A 162 -15.89 -10.78 -7.23
C CYS A 162 -16.40 -12.05 -6.55
N LEU A 163 -16.19 -12.17 -5.23
CA LEU A 163 -16.67 -13.33 -4.47
C LEU A 163 -18.20 -13.42 -4.46
N LYS A 164 -18.91 -12.31 -4.33
CA LYS A 164 -20.39 -12.29 -4.42
C LYS A 164 -20.91 -12.63 -5.80
N LYS A 165 -20.18 -12.21 -6.84
CA LYS A 165 -20.54 -12.56 -8.23
C LYS A 165 -20.35 -14.06 -8.49
N PHE A 166 -19.24 -14.63 -8.01
CA PHE A 166 -18.90 -16.04 -8.14
C PHE A 166 -19.81 -16.93 -7.33
N ASP A 167 -20.02 -16.60 -6.06
CA ASP A 167 -20.80 -17.42 -5.12
C ASP A 167 -22.00 -16.63 -4.57
N LYS A 168 -23.21 -16.98 -5.04
CA LYS A 168 -24.45 -16.38 -4.55
C LYS A 168 -24.71 -16.64 -3.07
N GLY A 169 -24.12 -17.70 -2.51
CA GLY A 169 -24.18 -18.07 -1.09
C GLY A 169 -23.07 -17.46 -0.24
N PHE A 170 -22.19 -16.60 -0.79
CA PHE A 170 -21.02 -16.08 -0.10
C PHE A 170 -21.33 -15.44 1.26
N SER A 171 -22.48 -14.80 1.40
CA SER A 171 -22.91 -14.17 2.67
C SER A 171 -23.08 -15.16 3.82
N LYS A 172 -23.22 -16.45 3.53
CA LYS A 172 -23.38 -17.52 4.52
C LYS A 172 -22.11 -18.35 4.72
N ARG A 173 -21.06 -18.15 3.89
CA ARG A 173 -19.82 -18.92 3.97
C ARG A 173 -19.07 -18.63 5.26
N LEU A 174 -18.67 -19.71 5.92
CA LEU A 174 -17.77 -19.70 7.08
C LEU A 174 -16.33 -19.89 6.61
N PHE A 175 -15.36 -19.62 7.47
CA PHE A 175 -13.94 -19.77 7.13
C PHE A 175 -13.54 -21.18 6.69
N PRO A 176 -14.07 -22.27 7.29
CA PRO A 176 -13.83 -23.64 6.81
C PRO A 176 -14.29 -23.90 5.38
N ASP A 177 -15.27 -23.14 4.87
CA ASP A 177 -15.80 -23.30 3.51
C ASP A 177 -14.89 -22.72 2.44
N ILE A 178 -13.89 -21.91 2.84
CA ILE A 178 -12.93 -21.29 1.92
C ILE A 178 -11.67 -22.16 1.88
N ASP A 179 -11.82 -23.33 1.34
CA ASP A 179 -10.78 -24.33 1.20
C ASP A 179 -10.08 -24.26 -0.19
N TYR A 180 -9.22 -25.23 -0.47
CA TYR A 180 -8.51 -25.36 -1.75
C TYR A 180 -9.48 -25.44 -2.93
N GLU A 181 -10.52 -26.24 -2.82
CA GLU A 181 -11.49 -26.47 -3.89
C GLU A 181 -12.27 -25.18 -4.20
N TYR A 182 -12.67 -24.43 -3.17
CA TYR A 182 -13.33 -23.14 -3.33
C TYR A 182 -12.44 -22.15 -4.07
N VAL A 183 -11.18 -22.01 -3.66
CA VAL A 183 -10.22 -21.08 -4.29
C VAL A 183 -9.91 -21.50 -5.73
N SER A 184 -9.77 -22.79 -6.00
CA SER A 184 -9.53 -23.31 -7.35
C SER A 184 -10.69 -23.02 -8.27
N ARG A 185 -11.95 -23.28 -7.83
CA ARG A 185 -13.15 -22.96 -8.59
C ARG A 185 -13.31 -21.45 -8.83
N PHE A 186 -12.99 -20.63 -7.83
CA PHE A 186 -13.00 -19.17 -7.98
C PHE A 186 -12.01 -18.73 -9.05
N PHE A 187 -10.76 -19.25 -9.01
CA PHE A 187 -9.74 -18.93 -10.00
C PHE A 187 -10.18 -19.30 -11.44
N GLU A 188 -10.67 -20.53 -11.64
CA GLU A 188 -11.13 -20.97 -12.95
C GLU A 188 -12.35 -20.19 -13.45
N ASN A 189 -13.30 -19.87 -12.57
CA ASN A 189 -14.46 -19.04 -12.94
C ASN A 189 -14.05 -17.64 -13.40
N GLU A 190 -13.15 -16.97 -12.69
CA GLU A 190 -12.65 -15.67 -13.06
C GLU A 190 -11.86 -15.72 -14.39
N ARG A 191 -11.06 -16.77 -14.58
CA ARG A 191 -10.30 -17.00 -15.81
C ARG A 191 -11.22 -17.24 -17.02
N ASN A 192 -12.24 -18.08 -16.85
CA ASN A 192 -13.20 -18.40 -17.90
C ASN A 192 -14.10 -17.19 -18.23
N SER A 193 -14.27 -16.24 -17.33
CA SER A 193 -14.96 -14.98 -17.59
C SER A 193 -14.14 -13.97 -18.43
N GLY A 194 -12.94 -14.36 -18.87
CA GLY A 194 -12.02 -13.51 -19.64
C GLY A 194 -11.23 -12.51 -18.82
N ARG A 195 -11.20 -12.66 -17.49
CA ARG A 195 -10.44 -11.75 -16.64
C ARG A 195 -8.93 -12.03 -16.74
N GLU A 196 -8.15 -10.98 -16.85
CA GLU A 196 -6.68 -11.07 -16.87
C GLU A 196 -6.14 -11.74 -15.61
N VAL A 197 -5.24 -12.73 -15.76
CA VAL A 197 -4.65 -13.51 -14.68
C VAL A 197 -3.98 -12.62 -13.62
N GLY A 198 -3.38 -11.49 -14.04
CA GLY A 198 -2.82 -10.50 -13.12
C GLY A 198 -3.86 -9.89 -12.16
N GLY A 199 -5.04 -9.58 -12.67
CA GLY A 199 -6.17 -9.07 -11.88
C GLY A 199 -6.72 -10.12 -10.91
N ILE A 200 -6.86 -11.38 -11.38
CA ILE A 200 -7.26 -12.50 -10.52
C ILE A 200 -6.25 -12.68 -9.38
N GLY A 201 -4.95 -12.59 -9.70
CA GLY A 201 -3.87 -12.68 -8.72
C GLY A 201 -3.89 -11.58 -7.67
N VAL A 202 -4.38 -10.38 -7.97
CA VAL A 202 -4.58 -9.32 -6.97
C VAL A 202 -5.66 -9.76 -5.97
N ASN A 203 -6.80 -10.27 -6.43
CA ASN A 203 -7.87 -10.75 -5.58
C ASN A 203 -7.45 -11.94 -4.72
N LEU A 204 -6.74 -12.91 -5.29
CA LEU A 204 -6.25 -14.07 -4.54
C LEU A 204 -5.23 -13.69 -3.47
N ARG A 205 -4.35 -12.72 -3.73
CA ARG A 205 -3.44 -12.18 -2.70
C ARG A 205 -4.19 -11.44 -1.59
N ALA A 206 -5.25 -10.70 -1.93
CA ALA A 206 -6.10 -10.06 -0.95
C ALA A 206 -6.85 -11.11 -0.10
N LEU A 207 -7.43 -12.15 -0.72
CA LEU A 207 -8.07 -13.25 -0.02
C LEU A 207 -7.09 -13.97 0.93
N ARG A 208 -5.88 -14.27 0.45
CA ARG A 208 -4.82 -14.84 1.30
C ARG A 208 -4.51 -13.96 2.50
N THR A 209 -4.40 -12.66 2.30
CA THR A 209 -4.14 -11.69 3.38
C THR A 209 -5.28 -11.66 4.37
N LEU A 210 -6.54 -11.72 3.92
CA LEU A 210 -7.73 -11.78 4.75
C LEU A 210 -7.73 -13.03 5.63
N LEU A 211 -7.52 -14.21 5.03
CA LEU A 211 -7.49 -15.50 5.76
C LEU A 211 -6.35 -15.53 6.77
N ASN A 212 -5.17 -15.02 6.42
CA ASN A 212 -4.04 -14.89 7.33
C ASN A 212 -4.37 -13.99 8.53
N SER A 213 -5.06 -12.89 8.30
CA SER A 213 -5.49 -11.98 9.37
C SER A 213 -6.53 -12.66 10.27
N ALA A 214 -7.49 -13.36 9.67
CA ALA A 214 -8.51 -14.09 10.39
C ALA A 214 -7.92 -15.20 11.26
N ILE A 215 -6.93 -15.96 10.77
CA ILE A 215 -6.24 -17.00 11.55
C ILE A 215 -5.46 -16.36 12.72
N LYS A 216 -4.77 -15.24 12.50
CA LYS A 216 -4.06 -14.51 13.56
C LYS A 216 -5.01 -13.99 14.65
N GLU A 217 -6.23 -13.67 14.28
CA GLU A 217 -7.29 -13.22 15.19
C GLU A 217 -8.10 -14.41 15.79
N ASN A 218 -7.71 -15.66 15.53
CA ASN A 218 -8.40 -16.90 15.95
C ASN A 218 -9.83 -17.01 15.44
N VAL A 219 -10.12 -16.44 14.29
CA VAL A 219 -11.44 -16.48 13.61
C VAL A 219 -11.39 -17.43 12.42
N GLY A 220 -10.23 -17.48 11.76
CA GLY A 220 -10.00 -18.33 10.59
C GLY A 220 -9.75 -19.79 10.94
N SER A 221 -9.78 -20.66 9.93
CA SER A 221 -9.55 -22.10 10.03
C SER A 221 -8.17 -22.46 9.45
N PRO A 222 -7.16 -22.75 10.27
CA PRO A 222 -5.86 -23.23 9.76
C PRO A 222 -5.96 -24.55 9.03
N GLU A 223 -6.90 -25.43 9.44
CA GLU A 223 -7.06 -26.79 8.92
C GLU A 223 -7.51 -26.81 7.45
N THR A 224 -8.29 -25.82 7.04
CA THR A 224 -8.82 -25.69 5.67
C THR A 224 -8.09 -24.61 4.86
N TYR A 225 -6.97 -24.08 5.40
CA TYR A 225 -6.24 -23.00 4.74
C TYR A 225 -5.81 -23.35 3.31
N PRO A 226 -6.28 -22.61 2.28
CA PRO A 226 -6.17 -23.04 0.90
C PRO A 226 -4.82 -22.76 0.25
N PHE A 227 -4.00 -21.87 0.81
CA PHE A 227 -2.75 -21.45 0.17
C PHE A 227 -1.53 -22.18 0.72
N SER A 228 -0.53 -22.46 -0.15
CA SER A 228 0.70 -23.14 0.25
C SER A 228 1.56 -22.31 1.22
N ASN A 229 2.25 -23.00 2.11
CA ASN A 229 3.48 -22.60 2.84
C ASN A 229 3.42 -21.56 3.96
N GLN A 230 2.30 -21.20 4.56
CA GLN A 230 2.36 -20.25 5.68
C GLN A 230 2.07 -20.86 7.06
N TYR A 231 1.32 -21.94 7.12
CA TYR A 231 0.91 -22.55 8.40
C TYR A 231 1.30 -24.02 8.56
N GLY A 232 2.18 -24.52 7.69
CA GLY A 232 2.89 -25.81 7.87
C GLY A 232 2.04 -27.09 7.89
N THR A 233 0.73 -27.00 7.74
CA THR A 233 -0.19 -28.12 7.97
C THR A 233 -0.52 -28.95 6.74
N ARG A 234 -0.20 -28.47 5.52
CA ARG A 234 -0.42 -29.22 4.28
C ARG A 234 0.72 -28.99 3.30
N THR A 235 1.59 -29.96 3.19
CA THR A 235 2.53 -30.14 2.08
C THR A 235 1.89 -31.11 1.10
N GLY A 236 1.50 -30.66 -0.09
CA GLY A 236 1.00 -31.59 -1.10
C GLY A 236 0.01 -30.99 -2.11
N LYS A 237 -0.73 -31.87 -2.78
CA LYS A 237 -1.63 -31.57 -3.91
C LYS A 237 -2.82 -30.65 -3.57
N ASP A 238 -3.12 -30.44 -2.29
CA ASP A 238 -4.33 -29.76 -1.81
C ASP A 238 -4.08 -28.30 -1.41
N THR A 239 -3.05 -27.64 -1.98
CA THR A 239 -2.78 -26.23 -1.71
C THR A 239 -2.64 -25.43 -2.99
N PHE A 240 -3.28 -24.25 -3.03
CA PHE A 240 -3.23 -23.35 -4.17
C PHE A 240 -1.91 -22.58 -4.22
N GLY A 241 -1.09 -22.84 -5.22
CA GLY A 241 0.22 -22.23 -5.43
C GLY A 241 0.12 -20.91 -6.16
N LEU A 242 -0.09 -19.79 -5.46
CA LEU A 242 -0.21 -18.46 -6.09
C LEU A 242 0.93 -18.13 -7.06
N ALA A 243 2.17 -18.45 -6.72
CA ALA A 243 3.32 -18.17 -7.59
C ALA A 243 3.33 -19.05 -8.85
N LYS A 244 2.75 -20.25 -8.78
CA LYS A 244 2.67 -21.19 -9.89
C LYS A 244 1.51 -20.88 -10.82
N GLU A 245 0.32 -20.67 -10.24
CA GLU A 245 -0.94 -20.51 -10.99
C GLU A 245 -1.12 -19.09 -11.56
N VAL A 246 -0.59 -18.07 -10.85
CA VAL A 246 -0.72 -16.66 -11.20
C VAL A 246 0.59 -16.15 -11.82
N LYS A 247 1.09 -16.85 -12.82
CA LYS A 247 2.22 -16.33 -13.61
C LYS A 247 1.71 -15.21 -14.54
N THR A 248 2.26 -14.03 -14.39
CA THR A 248 2.00 -12.90 -15.29
C THR A 248 3.26 -12.56 -16.04
N ASN A 249 3.20 -12.58 -17.37
CA ASN A 249 4.27 -11.99 -18.17
C ASN A 249 4.20 -10.47 -18.02
N THR A 250 5.29 -9.87 -17.59
CA THR A 250 5.36 -8.41 -17.48
C THR A 250 5.33 -7.82 -18.90
N ARG A 251 4.24 -7.12 -19.26
CA ARG A 251 4.16 -6.43 -20.55
C ARG A 251 5.24 -5.34 -20.60
N LYS A 252 5.92 -5.21 -21.75
CA LYS A 252 6.81 -4.06 -22.00
C LYS A 252 5.99 -2.78 -21.91
N ARG A 253 6.38 -1.84 -21.05
CA ARG A 253 5.63 -0.59 -20.81
C ARG A 253 6.53 0.62 -20.92
N TYR A 254 7.43 0.63 -21.87
CA TYR A 254 8.26 1.80 -22.15
C TYR A 254 8.05 2.28 -23.59
N ILE A 255 8.29 3.55 -23.80
CA ILE A 255 8.28 4.17 -25.12
C ILE A 255 9.72 4.17 -25.62
N PRO A 256 10.05 3.57 -26.76
CA PRO A 256 11.36 3.72 -27.41
C PRO A 256 11.69 5.19 -27.62
N PHE A 257 12.98 5.52 -27.58
CA PHE A 257 13.43 6.92 -27.51
C PHE A 257 12.97 7.76 -28.70
N GLU A 258 12.95 7.20 -29.89
CA GLU A 258 12.45 7.84 -31.12
C GLU A 258 10.98 8.25 -31.00
N TYR A 259 10.12 7.36 -30.48
CA TYR A 259 8.70 7.67 -30.25
C TYR A 259 8.53 8.62 -29.06
N LEU A 260 9.37 8.50 -28.01
CA LEU A 260 9.32 9.40 -26.86
C LEU A 260 9.66 10.83 -27.25
N LYS A 261 10.68 11.02 -28.12
CA LYS A 261 11.04 12.31 -28.68
C LYS A 261 9.91 12.89 -29.54
N ALA A 262 9.39 12.11 -30.47
CA ALA A 262 8.26 12.51 -31.29
C ALA A 262 7.04 12.89 -30.45
N PHE A 263 6.76 12.14 -29.36
CA PHE A 263 5.65 12.43 -28.44
C PHE A 263 5.88 13.75 -27.69
N TYR A 264 7.10 14.06 -27.30
CA TYR A 264 7.45 15.32 -26.64
C TYR A 264 7.26 16.52 -27.58
N GLU A 265 7.68 16.40 -28.81
CA GLU A 265 7.64 17.46 -29.84
C GLU A 265 6.24 17.64 -30.44
N PHE A 266 5.36 16.63 -30.39
CA PHE A 266 4.05 16.69 -31.02
C PHE A 266 3.12 17.66 -30.30
N GLU A 267 2.48 18.56 -31.03
CA GLU A 267 1.49 19.50 -30.52
C GLU A 267 0.08 18.97 -30.69
N PHE A 268 -0.60 18.76 -29.58
CA PHE A 268 -1.99 18.31 -29.57
C PHE A 268 -2.93 19.51 -29.55
N GLU A 269 -4.02 19.43 -30.29
CA GLU A 269 -4.97 20.52 -30.43
C GLU A 269 -5.79 20.78 -29.18
N THR A 270 -6.12 19.73 -28.41
CA THR A 270 -7.04 19.87 -27.29
C THR A 270 -6.34 20.04 -25.96
N VAL A 271 -6.87 20.93 -25.11
CA VAL A 271 -6.40 21.19 -23.75
C VAL A 271 -6.26 19.92 -22.90
N PRO A 272 -7.22 18.95 -22.91
CA PRO A 272 -7.03 17.72 -22.16
C PRO A 272 -5.82 16.87 -22.60
N HIS A 273 -5.52 16.80 -23.89
CA HIS A 273 -4.33 16.11 -24.40
C HIS A 273 -3.04 16.85 -24.02
N GLN A 274 -2.98 18.17 -24.25
CA GLN A 274 -1.83 19.01 -23.91
C GLN A 274 -1.48 18.88 -22.42
N ARG A 275 -2.48 19.05 -21.55
CA ARG A 275 -2.30 18.89 -20.09
C ARG A 275 -1.84 17.47 -19.72
N SER A 276 -2.39 16.44 -20.39
CA SER A 276 -2.02 15.05 -20.13
C SER A 276 -0.58 14.77 -20.56
N LYS A 277 -0.13 15.33 -21.70
CA LYS A 277 1.27 15.29 -22.13
C LYS A 277 2.17 15.96 -21.08
N GLY A 278 1.80 17.13 -20.59
CA GLY A 278 2.55 17.84 -19.56
C GLY A 278 2.74 17.01 -18.30
N PHE A 279 1.71 16.39 -17.76
CA PHE A 279 1.83 15.52 -16.59
C PHE A 279 2.67 14.27 -16.85
N PHE A 280 2.61 13.70 -18.05
CA PHE A 280 3.43 12.56 -18.42
C PHE A 280 4.93 12.97 -18.42
N PHE A 281 5.29 14.07 -19.05
CA PHE A 281 6.67 14.52 -19.15
C PHE A 281 7.19 15.10 -17.83
N PHE A 282 6.38 15.77 -17.04
CA PHE A 282 6.74 16.10 -15.65
C PHE A 282 7.14 14.84 -14.88
N SER A 283 6.29 13.79 -14.93
CA SER A 283 6.65 12.52 -14.32
C SER A 283 7.96 11.94 -14.84
N PHE A 284 8.16 11.96 -16.15
CA PHE A 284 9.38 11.45 -16.79
C PHE A 284 10.64 12.20 -16.32
N PHE A 285 10.63 13.53 -16.35
CA PHE A 285 11.78 14.35 -15.94
C PHE A 285 12.05 14.26 -14.44
N CYS A 286 11.03 14.03 -13.63
CA CYS A 286 11.15 13.77 -12.19
C CYS A 286 11.50 12.30 -11.85
N GLY A 287 12.21 11.58 -12.73
CA GLY A 287 12.66 10.21 -12.44
C GLY A 287 11.53 9.18 -12.45
N GLY A 288 10.41 9.47 -13.12
CA GLY A 288 9.25 8.60 -13.16
C GLY A 288 8.44 8.63 -11.87
N ILE A 289 8.30 9.78 -11.25
CA ILE A 289 7.42 9.97 -10.08
C ILE A 289 6.01 9.46 -10.40
N ASN A 290 5.41 8.69 -9.48
CA ASN A 290 4.07 8.18 -9.74
C ASN A 290 3.01 9.27 -9.59
N PHE A 291 1.86 9.08 -10.24
CA PHE A 291 0.80 10.08 -10.28
C PHE A 291 0.29 10.52 -8.90
N THR A 292 0.21 9.60 -7.94
CA THR A 292 -0.28 9.90 -6.59
C THR A 292 0.70 10.79 -5.82
N ASP A 293 2.00 10.53 -5.95
CA ASP A 293 3.04 11.33 -5.29
C ASP A 293 3.15 12.70 -5.97
N MET A 294 3.13 12.74 -7.31
CA MET A 294 3.10 13.98 -8.10
C MET A 294 1.92 14.89 -7.72
N ALA A 295 0.73 14.30 -7.50
CA ALA A 295 -0.46 15.04 -7.11
C ALA A 295 -0.39 15.65 -5.70
N ASN A 296 0.50 15.15 -4.85
CA ASN A 296 0.63 15.60 -3.47
C ASN A 296 1.73 16.65 -3.27
N ILE A 297 2.52 16.98 -4.28
CA ILE A 297 3.60 17.96 -4.15
C ILE A 297 2.99 19.34 -3.80
N LYS A 298 3.51 19.94 -2.74
CA LYS A 298 3.09 21.26 -2.26
C LYS A 298 4.13 22.33 -2.60
N LEU A 299 3.71 23.56 -2.66
CA LEU A 299 4.62 24.71 -2.80
C LEU A 299 5.62 24.80 -1.66
N THR A 300 5.21 24.39 -0.44
CA THR A 300 6.07 24.34 0.75
C THR A 300 7.15 23.25 0.69
N ASP A 301 7.04 22.28 -0.22
CA ASP A 301 8.02 21.24 -0.41
C ASP A 301 9.22 21.73 -1.22
N ILE A 302 9.08 22.88 -1.93
CA ILE A 302 10.14 23.49 -2.72
C ILE A 302 11.10 24.23 -1.79
N LYS A 303 12.39 23.94 -1.94
CA LYS A 303 13.48 24.53 -1.15
C LYS A 303 14.58 25.03 -2.08
N SER A 304 15.35 25.95 -1.57
CA SER A 304 16.61 26.41 -2.19
C SER A 304 17.79 25.87 -1.40
N GLY A 305 18.89 25.57 -2.09
CA GLY A 305 20.13 25.07 -1.50
C GLY A 305 21.29 25.26 -2.45
N PHE A 306 22.38 24.54 -2.19
CA PHE A 306 23.57 24.56 -3.04
C PHE A 306 23.97 23.13 -3.40
N ASP A 307 24.48 22.93 -4.62
CA ASP A 307 25.07 21.67 -5.01
C ASP A 307 26.47 21.49 -4.38
N ARG A 308 27.13 20.35 -4.68
CA ARG A 308 28.47 20.05 -4.16
C ARG A 308 29.56 21.03 -4.64
N GLN A 309 29.29 21.78 -5.70
CA GLN A 309 30.16 22.80 -6.25
C GLN A 309 29.81 24.22 -5.75
N GLY A 310 28.85 24.36 -4.85
CA GLY A 310 28.38 25.63 -4.31
C GLY A 310 27.47 26.42 -5.27
N LYS A 311 26.98 25.81 -6.35
CA LYS A 311 26.05 26.45 -7.28
C LYS A 311 24.64 26.42 -6.64
N PRO A 312 23.89 27.54 -6.68
CA PRO A 312 22.52 27.53 -6.14
C PRO A 312 21.61 26.60 -6.95
N ILE A 313 20.86 25.79 -6.23
CA ILE A 313 19.87 24.84 -6.77
C ILE A 313 18.53 25.03 -6.10
N ARG A 314 17.48 24.67 -6.82
CA ARG A 314 16.13 24.47 -6.26
C ARG A 314 15.80 22.99 -6.31
N TYR A 315 15.14 22.50 -5.30
CA TYR A 315 14.69 21.10 -5.24
C TYR A 315 13.37 21.02 -4.49
N PHE A 316 12.65 19.94 -4.68
CA PHE A 316 11.51 19.61 -3.82
C PHE A 316 11.71 18.24 -3.19
N THR A 317 11.19 18.10 -1.96
CA THR A 317 11.24 16.86 -1.20
C THR A 317 9.83 16.35 -0.99
N TYR A 318 9.56 15.09 -1.32
CA TYR A 318 8.29 14.47 -1.03
C TYR A 318 8.46 13.11 -0.36
N THR A 319 7.48 12.70 0.44
CA THR A 319 7.47 11.37 1.04
C THR A 319 6.70 10.43 0.13
N ARG A 320 7.37 9.38 -0.36
CA ARG A 320 6.74 8.39 -1.23
C ARG A 320 5.56 7.71 -0.53
N SER A 321 4.37 7.79 -1.10
CA SER A 321 3.14 7.30 -0.48
C SER A 321 3.18 5.81 -0.11
N LYS A 322 3.86 5.00 -0.93
CA LYS A 322 3.94 3.53 -0.78
C LYS A 322 4.97 3.07 0.25
N THR A 323 6.20 3.60 0.19
CA THR A 323 7.35 3.14 1.00
C THR A 323 7.64 4.03 2.20
N LYS A 324 7.05 5.23 2.24
CA LYS A 324 7.27 6.25 3.26
C LYS A 324 8.71 6.78 3.30
N GLU A 325 9.46 6.60 2.23
CA GLU A 325 10.80 7.13 2.08
C GLU A 325 10.75 8.58 1.59
N PRO A 326 11.56 9.48 2.16
CA PRO A 326 11.73 10.83 1.62
C PRO A 326 12.54 10.76 0.33
N ILE A 327 12.08 11.47 -0.69
CA ILE A 327 12.74 11.58 -1.99
C ILE A 327 12.96 13.05 -2.29
N GLU A 328 14.18 13.39 -2.68
CA GLU A 328 14.56 14.73 -3.13
C GLU A 328 14.75 14.74 -4.64
N ILE A 329 14.17 15.73 -5.31
CA ILE A 329 14.32 15.94 -6.75
C ILE A 329 14.78 17.36 -7.00
N GLN A 330 15.96 17.50 -7.61
CA GLN A 330 16.48 18.80 -8.04
C GLN A 330 15.65 19.30 -9.23
N ILE A 331 15.21 20.56 -9.16
CA ILE A 331 14.48 21.22 -10.23
C ILE A 331 15.52 21.76 -11.24
N ASN A 332 15.70 21.02 -12.32
CA ASN A 332 16.49 21.47 -13.48
C ASN A 332 15.60 22.24 -14.46
N GLU A 333 16.19 22.70 -15.56
CA GLU A 333 15.48 23.48 -16.59
C GLU A 333 14.30 22.72 -17.20
N ASP A 334 14.44 21.41 -17.45
CA ASP A 334 13.35 20.59 -18.02
C ASP A 334 12.16 20.50 -17.06
N ILE A 335 12.43 20.27 -15.77
CA ILE A 335 11.38 20.19 -14.73
C ILE A 335 10.72 21.56 -14.55
N GLN A 336 11.52 22.66 -14.51
CA GLN A 336 10.96 23.99 -14.39
C GLN A 336 10.06 24.33 -15.59
N SER A 337 10.52 24.05 -16.81
CA SER A 337 9.72 24.25 -18.02
C SER A 337 8.39 23.47 -17.98
N GLN A 338 8.39 22.25 -17.44
CA GLN A 338 7.14 21.48 -17.29
C GLN A 338 6.24 22.07 -16.19
N ILE A 339 6.79 22.60 -15.11
CA ILE A 339 6.01 23.31 -14.09
C ILE A 339 5.34 24.51 -14.71
N ASP A 340 6.09 25.37 -15.40
CA ASP A 340 5.60 26.60 -16.03
C ASP A 340 4.51 26.27 -17.08
N TYR A 341 4.74 25.23 -17.88
CA TYR A 341 3.77 24.74 -18.86
C TYR A 341 2.47 24.28 -18.19
N LEU A 342 2.56 23.53 -17.09
CA LEU A 342 1.39 22.98 -16.39
C LEU A 342 0.63 24.02 -15.57
N LEU A 343 1.24 25.17 -15.24
CA LEU A 343 0.60 26.28 -14.56
C LEU A 343 -0.15 27.22 -15.51
N ASN A 344 -0.23 26.91 -16.80
CA ASN A 344 -1.09 27.61 -17.74
C ASN A 344 -2.55 27.55 -17.25
N GLU A 345 -3.22 28.69 -17.21
CA GLU A 345 -4.60 28.85 -16.70
C GLU A 345 -5.61 27.92 -17.39
N GLU A 346 -5.43 27.61 -18.68
CA GLU A 346 -6.27 26.67 -19.42
C GLU A 346 -6.25 25.25 -18.85
N PHE A 347 -5.20 24.88 -18.13
CA PHE A 347 -5.08 23.56 -17.51
C PHE A 347 -5.74 23.47 -16.15
N GLY A 348 -6.20 24.58 -15.62
CA GLY A 348 -6.87 24.75 -14.33
C GLY A 348 -5.91 25.22 -13.23
N THR A 349 -6.48 25.80 -12.20
CA THR A 349 -5.73 26.32 -11.06
C THR A 349 -5.52 25.23 -10.01
N PRO A 350 -4.29 25.05 -9.48
CA PRO A 350 -4.08 24.17 -8.32
C PRO A 350 -4.89 24.64 -7.11
N ALA A 351 -5.38 23.72 -6.30
CA ALA A 351 -5.90 24.05 -4.97
C ALA A 351 -4.79 24.68 -4.11
N THR A 352 -5.16 25.50 -3.16
CA THR A 352 -4.23 26.27 -2.33
C THR A 352 -3.12 25.39 -1.73
N GLY A 353 -1.88 25.78 -1.97
CA GLY A 353 -0.70 25.11 -1.48
C GLY A 353 -0.20 23.93 -2.32
N TYR A 354 -0.90 23.48 -3.36
CA TYR A 354 -0.40 22.45 -4.27
C TYR A 354 0.43 23.06 -5.42
N LEU A 355 1.45 22.32 -5.87
CA LEU A 355 2.32 22.77 -6.97
C LEU A 355 1.63 22.66 -8.34
N LEU A 356 0.91 21.57 -8.60
CA LEU A 356 0.38 21.23 -9.92
C LEU A 356 -1.16 21.21 -9.92
N PRO A 357 -1.84 21.53 -11.05
CA PRO A 357 -3.29 21.58 -11.17
C PRO A 357 -3.92 20.17 -11.31
N ILE A 358 -3.45 19.22 -10.49
CA ILE A 358 -4.04 17.90 -10.37
C ILE A 358 -5.18 17.97 -9.35
N ILE A 359 -4.90 18.50 -8.16
CA ILE A 359 -5.88 18.78 -7.12
C ILE A 359 -6.32 20.23 -7.32
N THR A 360 -7.57 20.38 -7.74
CA THR A 360 -8.17 21.70 -8.09
C THR A 360 -9.39 22.03 -7.23
N LYS A 361 -9.62 21.26 -6.16
CA LYS A 361 -10.76 21.37 -5.27
C LYS A 361 -10.27 21.62 -3.85
N GLU A 362 -10.77 22.67 -3.23
CA GLU A 362 -10.47 23.00 -1.82
C GLU A 362 -11.27 22.11 -0.87
N ASP A 363 -10.88 22.08 0.39
CA ASP A 363 -11.59 21.46 1.53
C ASP A 363 -12.07 20.02 1.29
N THR A 364 -11.26 19.22 0.63
CA THR A 364 -11.59 17.84 0.27
C THR A 364 -11.16 16.89 1.40
N SER A 365 -12.07 16.07 1.89
CA SER A 365 -11.73 15.01 2.86
C SER A 365 -10.72 14.01 2.30
N PRO A 366 -9.93 13.30 3.15
CA PRO A 366 -8.95 12.32 2.68
C PRO A 366 -9.52 11.22 1.77
N ALA A 367 -10.76 10.79 2.02
CA ALA A 367 -11.45 9.80 1.20
C ALA A 367 -11.81 10.37 -0.17
N GLU A 368 -12.47 11.53 -0.22
CA GLU A 368 -12.81 12.22 -1.46
C GLU A 368 -11.57 12.57 -2.28
N LEU A 369 -10.47 13.00 -1.61
CA LEU A 369 -9.21 13.31 -2.25
C LEU A 369 -8.60 12.07 -2.93
N ASN A 370 -8.73 10.89 -2.31
CA ASN A 370 -8.28 9.64 -2.91
C ASN A 370 -9.09 9.30 -4.17
N ASP A 371 -10.41 9.41 -4.11
CA ASP A 371 -11.30 9.15 -5.24
C ASP A 371 -11.10 10.19 -6.36
N PHE A 372 -10.89 11.44 -5.99
CA PHE A 372 -10.57 12.50 -6.93
C PHE A 372 -9.28 12.18 -7.71
N LYS A 373 -8.19 11.82 -7.02
CA LYS A 373 -6.93 11.39 -7.65
C LYS A 373 -7.11 10.17 -8.54
N LYS A 374 -7.88 9.17 -8.09
CA LYS A 374 -8.19 7.96 -8.87
C LYS A 374 -8.91 8.31 -10.19
N ASN A 375 -9.92 9.19 -10.13
CA ASN A 375 -10.68 9.63 -11.28
C ASN A 375 -9.85 10.51 -12.25
N LYS A 376 -9.02 11.42 -11.72
CA LYS A 376 -8.10 12.22 -12.54
C LYS A 376 -7.09 11.34 -13.28
N ARG A 377 -6.49 10.35 -12.59
CA ARG A 377 -5.57 9.38 -13.21
C ARG A 377 -6.27 8.54 -14.29
N LYS A 378 -7.52 8.12 -14.06
CA LYS A 378 -8.31 7.39 -15.08
C LYS A 378 -8.51 8.22 -16.34
N LYS A 379 -8.90 9.49 -16.19
CA LYS A 379 -9.05 10.43 -17.32
C LYS A 379 -7.72 10.67 -18.03
N LEU A 380 -6.65 10.92 -17.28
CA LEU A 380 -5.31 11.08 -17.82
C LEU A 380 -4.89 9.87 -18.68
N ASN A 381 -5.03 8.66 -18.16
CA ASN A 381 -4.69 7.45 -18.90
C ASN A 381 -5.57 7.27 -20.17
N LYS A 382 -6.83 7.72 -20.13
CA LYS A 382 -7.69 7.73 -21.32
C LYS A 382 -7.10 8.64 -22.41
N TYR A 383 -6.75 9.88 -22.06
CA TYR A 383 -6.17 10.83 -23.02
C TYR A 383 -4.79 10.36 -23.52
N LEU A 384 -3.97 9.75 -22.67
CA LEU A 384 -2.69 9.17 -23.10
C LEU A 384 -2.87 8.08 -24.17
N LYS A 385 -3.91 7.21 -24.05
CA LYS A 385 -4.23 6.21 -25.05
C LYS A 385 -4.73 6.84 -26.37
N GLU A 386 -5.58 7.85 -26.26
CA GLU A 386 -6.06 8.60 -27.44
C GLU A 386 -4.87 9.24 -28.18
N MET A 387 -3.93 9.84 -27.47
CA MET A 387 -2.72 10.41 -28.04
C MET A 387 -1.84 9.36 -28.75
N ALA A 388 -1.69 8.17 -28.14
CA ALA A 388 -0.97 7.06 -28.77
C ALA A 388 -1.62 6.63 -30.08
N THR A 389 -2.96 6.65 -30.16
CA THR A 389 -3.72 6.36 -31.38
C THR A 389 -3.53 7.48 -32.41
N ILE A 390 -3.64 8.75 -32.04
CA ILE A 390 -3.43 9.91 -32.92
C ILE A 390 -2.04 9.87 -33.57
N MET A 391 -1.03 9.48 -32.79
CA MET A 391 0.36 9.39 -33.27
C MET A 391 0.68 8.09 -33.99
N GLY A 392 -0.27 7.17 -34.15
CA GLY A 392 -0.05 5.90 -34.84
C GLY A 392 0.99 5.00 -34.13
N PHE A 393 1.04 5.04 -32.81
CA PHE A 393 2.00 4.24 -32.05
C PHE A 393 1.77 2.73 -32.26
N PRO A 394 2.86 1.93 -32.34
CA PRO A 394 2.73 0.48 -32.52
C PRO A 394 2.04 -0.19 -31.32
N GLU A 395 1.48 -1.40 -31.55
CA GLU A 395 0.66 -2.16 -30.60
C GLU A 395 1.23 -2.22 -29.17
N GLY A 396 2.55 -2.38 -29.02
CA GLY A 396 3.19 -2.48 -27.70
C GLY A 396 3.10 -1.20 -26.84
N ILE A 397 2.79 -0.03 -27.40
CA ILE A 397 2.69 1.25 -26.72
C ILE A 397 1.36 1.98 -26.92
N GLN A 398 0.38 1.36 -27.58
CA GLN A 398 -0.98 1.92 -27.73
C GLN A 398 -1.70 2.02 -26.37
N ASP A 399 -1.45 1.12 -25.44
CA ASP A 399 -2.01 1.16 -24.08
C ASP A 399 -1.29 2.15 -23.15
N LEU A 400 -0.88 3.31 -23.69
CA LEU A 400 -0.13 4.33 -22.99
C LEU A 400 -0.82 4.75 -21.69
N SER A 401 -0.03 4.88 -20.63
CA SER A 401 -0.49 5.30 -19.31
C SER A 401 0.59 6.05 -18.56
N THR A 402 0.24 6.71 -17.46
CA THR A 402 1.21 7.40 -16.58
C THR A 402 2.37 6.52 -16.15
N TYR A 403 2.19 5.20 -16.10
CA TYR A 403 3.24 4.26 -15.71
C TYR A 403 4.35 4.10 -16.76
N PHE A 404 4.03 4.37 -18.02
CA PHE A 404 5.03 4.39 -19.09
C PHE A 404 6.11 5.45 -18.88
N ALA A 405 5.80 6.59 -18.28
CA ALA A 405 6.80 7.61 -17.97
C ALA A 405 7.92 7.04 -17.10
N ARG A 406 7.58 6.30 -16.05
CA ARG A 406 8.56 5.66 -15.16
C ARG A 406 9.39 4.59 -15.85
N HIS A 407 8.74 3.73 -16.64
CA HIS A 407 9.46 2.70 -17.39
C HIS A 407 10.36 3.31 -18.47
N SER A 408 9.91 4.34 -19.19
CA SER A 408 10.70 5.03 -20.18
C SER A 408 11.92 5.74 -19.57
N PHE A 409 11.75 6.36 -18.40
CA PHE A 409 12.87 6.92 -17.64
C PHE A 409 13.88 5.84 -17.24
N ALA A 410 13.41 4.73 -16.65
CA ALA A 410 14.27 3.62 -16.26
C ALA A 410 15.09 3.07 -17.42
N MET A 411 14.40 2.88 -18.56
CA MET A 411 15.02 2.38 -19.79
C MET A 411 16.03 3.36 -20.34
N ARG A 412 15.71 4.67 -20.36
CA ARG A 412 16.61 5.72 -20.81
C ARG A 412 17.86 5.80 -19.94
N LEU A 413 17.68 5.77 -18.61
CA LEU A 413 18.78 5.80 -17.65
C LEU A 413 19.68 4.58 -17.81
N PHE A 414 19.09 3.38 -17.93
CA PHE A 414 19.84 2.13 -18.19
C PHE A 414 20.59 2.18 -19.51
N SER A 415 19.97 2.66 -20.59
CA SER A 415 20.62 2.76 -21.90
C SER A 415 21.89 3.64 -21.86
N LYS A 416 21.91 4.65 -21.00
CA LYS A 416 23.03 5.59 -20.82
C LYS A 416 24.10 5.07 -19.86
N THR A 417 23.69 4.42 -18.77
CA THR A 417 24.61 4.05 -17.67
C THR A 417 25.04 2.59 -17.71
N LYS A 418 24.23 1.72 -18.32
CA LYS A 418 24.38 0.26 -18.32
C LYS A 418 24.45 -0.35 -16.90
N SER A 419 24.03 0.39 -15.88
CA SER A 419 24.09 0.00 -14.47
C SER A 419 22.69 -0.12 -13.88
N ILE A 420 22.38 -1.33 -13.37
CA ILE A 420 21.12 -1.61 -12.66
C ILE A 420 21.07 -0.84 -11.34
N ASP A 421 22.21 -0.65 -10.67
CA ASP A 421 22.27 0.05 -9.37
C ASP A 421 21.97 1.53 -9.54
N ILE A 422 22.49 2.17 -10.59
CA ILE A 422 22.18 3.57 -10.91
C ILE A 422 20.68 3.71 -11.24
N VAL A 423 20.13 2.78 -12.02
CA VAL A 423 18.68 2.80 -12.32
C VAL A 423 17.86 2.58 -11.06
N SER A 424 18.26 1.64 -10.19
CA SER A 424 17.59 1.37 -8.92
C SER A 424 17.57 2.61 -8.03
N THR A 425 18.70 3.27 -7.89
CA THR A 425 18.86 4.53 -7.16
C THR A 425 18.01 5.64 -7.79
N GLY A 426 18.08 5.83 -9.11
CA GLY A 426 17.31 6.85 -9.83
C GLY A 426 15.79 6.63 -9.79
N LEU A 427 15.34 5.39 -9.59
CA LEU A 427 13.93 5.04 -9.36
C LEU A 427 13.54 5.02 -7.88
N HIS A 428 14.49 5.22 -6.98
CA HIS A 428 14.29 5.08 -5.53
C HIS A 428 13.65 3.72 -5.17
N HIS A 429 14.22 2.62 -5.70
CA HIS A 429 13.78 1.27 -5.34
C HIS A 429 14.55 0.80 -4.11
N SER A 430 13.84 0.22 -3.15
CA SER A 430 14.43 -0.38 -1.94
C SER A 430 15.21 -1.68 -2.22
N ASN A 431 15.04 -2.27 -3.42
CA ASN A 431 15.70 -3.51 -3.82
C ASN A 431 15.93 -3.51 -5.34
N THR A 432 17.14 -3.89 -5.76
CA THR A 432 17.53 -4.03 -7.16
C THR A 432 16.75 -5.12 -7.91
N GLU A 433 16.22 -6.14 -7.23
CA GLU A 433 15.36 -7.17 -7.83
C GLU A 433 14.10 -6.55 -8.47
N ILE A 434 13.52 -5.51 -7.85
CA ILE A 434 12.39 -4.78 -8.44
C ILE A 434 12.82 -4.11 -9.76
N THR A 435 14.05 -3.59 -9.80
CA THR A 435 14.62 -2.95 -11.00
C THR A 435 14.88 -3.97 -12.10
N LYS A 436 15.38 -5.16 -11.76
CA LYS A 436 15.58 -6.26 -12.73
C LYS A 436 14.28 -6.62 -13.44
N VAL A 437 13.16 -6.74 -12.72
CA VAL A 437 11.84 -7.00 -13.31
C VAL A 437 11.44 -5.90 -14.31
N HIS A 438 11.75 -4.63 -14.01
CA HIS A 438 11.53 -3.52 -14.96
C HIS A 438 12.41 -3.63 -16.21
N LEU A 439 13.62 -4.18 -16.07
CA LEU A 439 14.62 -4.30 -17.12
C LEU A 439 14.62 -5.68 -17.81
N GLU A 440 14.00 -6.72 -17.26
CA GLU A 440 13.91 -8.06 -17.87
C GLU A 440 13.25 -8.03 -19.25
N SER A 441 12.36 -7.07 -19.50
CA SER A 441 11.81 -6.85 -20.83
C SER A 441 12.83 -6.27 -21.83
N PHE A 442 14.00 -5.81 -21.36
CA PHE A 442 15.07 -5.21 -22.15
C PHE A 442 16.01 -6.25 -22.79
N GLY A 443 16.11 -7.42 -22.16
CA GLY A 443 17.21 -8.34 -22.43
C GLY A 443 17.25 -8.98 -23.83
N ALA A 444 16.11 -9.17 -24.49
CA ALA A 444 16.10 -9.88 -25.78
C ALA A 444 16.69 -9.03 -26.92
N ASP A 445 16.27 -7.78 -27.07
CA ASP A 445 16.69 -6.93 -28.18
C ASP A 445 18.11 -6.35 -27.96
N GLU A 446 18.44 -5.94 -26.71
CA GLU A 446 19.78 -5.44 -26.38
C GLU A 446 20.82 -6.58 -26.33
N VAL A 447 20.45 -7.75 -25.84
CA VAL A 447 21.31 -8.94 -25.91
C VAL A 447 21.53 -9.35 -27.36
N ALA A 448 20.52 -9.27 -28.22
CA ALA A 448 20.67 -9.54 -29.65
C ALA A 448 21.59 -8.48 -30.31
N LYS A 449 21.44 -7.19 -29.98
CA LYS A 449 22.34 -6.13 -30.45
C LYS A 449 23.76 -6.30 -29.91
N ALA A 450 23.90 -6.58 -28.62
CA ALA A 450 25.21 -6.83 -27.99
C ALA A 450 25.87 -8.11 -28.54
N LYS A 451 25.11 -9.17 -28.75
CA LYS A 451 25.62 -10.38 -29.47
C LYS A 451 26.06 -10.06 -30.89
N LYS A 452 25.25 -9.27 -31.63
CA LYS A 452 25.61 -8.84 -33.00
C LYS A 452 26.84 -7.94 -33.00
N GLN A 453 27.06 -7.11 -31.98
CA GLN A 453 28.27 -6.31 -31.81
C GLN A 453 29.46 -7.17 -31.36
N ALA A 454 29.27 -8.07 -30.41
CA ALA A 454 30.32 -8.99 -29.93
C ALA A 454 30.73 -10.02 -30.98
N THR A 455 29.83 -10.39 -31.89
CA THR A 455 30.11 -11.29 -33.02
C THR A 455 30.59 -10.54 -34.28
N LYS A 456 30.57 -9.20 -34.31
CA LYS A 456 31.29 -8.43 -35.31
C LYS A 456 32.79 -8.50 -35.03
N LEU A 457 33.40 -9.57 -35.40
CA LEU A 457 34.81 -9.61 -35.69
C LEU A 457 35.03 -8.68 -36.90
N THR A 458 35.41 -7.44 -36.62
CA THR A 458 35.84 -6.53 -37.67
C THR A 458 37.09 -7.10 -38.32
N TYR A 459 37.02 -7.40 -39.60
CA TYR A 459 38.13 -7.85 -40.48
C TYR A 459 39.36 -6.91 -40.43
N LYS A 460 39.43 -5.96 -39.56
CA LYS A 460 40.49 -4.99 -39.36
C LYS A 460 41.75 -5.54 -38.62
N TYR A 461 41.66 -6.72 -38.02
CA TYR A 461 42.80 -7.32 -37.30
C TYR A 461 43.41 -8.54 -38.00
N LEU A 462 42.98 -8.87 -39.23
CA LEU A 462 43.54 -9.95 -40.00
C LEU A 462 44.46 -9.48 -41.14
N GLN A 463 44.83 -8.20 -41.17
CA GLN A 463 45.86 -7.69 -42.11
C GLN A 463 47.05 -7.13 -41.34
N ILE A 464 47.73 -7.97 -40.55
CA ILE A 464 49.10 -7.75 -40.13
C ILE A 464 49.77 -9.13 -40.15
N HIS A 465 50.70 -9.28 -41.07
CA HIS A 465 51.65 -10.34 -41.31
C HIS A 465 51.17 -11.53 -42.17
N ILE A 466 51.27 -11.36 -43.49
CA ILE A 466 52.02 -12.21 -44.39
C ILE A 466 53.10 -11.36 -45.06
#